data_84e3f3d77bfac8ae24e98bbc9cd5e93b
#
_entry.id   84e3f3d77bfac8ae24e98bbc9cd5e93b
#
_cell.length_a   1.000
_cell.length_b   1.000
_cell.length_c   1.000
_cell.angle_alpha   90.00
_cell.angle_beta   90.00
_cell.angle_gamma   90.00
#
_symmetry.space_group_name_H-M   'P 1'
#
loop_
_entity.id
_entity.type
_entity.pdbx_description
1 polymer ?
#
loop_
_entity_poly.entity_id
_entity_poly.type
_entity_poly.pdbx_seq_one_letter_code
_entity_poly.pdbx_strand_id
1 'polypeptide(L)'
;NPNTLFHVDAVQGYGKAKILPKRMKIDMLSVSGHKIHGPKGIGVLYVRKGVPLFNLIEGGAQERGRRAGTENVPGIVGFGVAADLSMKNMEANQKKETELRDYLIGQIEANFPNSKLNGSRSNRLPNNVNFSFPFIEGESLLIMLDMKGICASSGSACTSGSLDPSHVLLAIGLRHEMAHGSLRLTLSHENTKEEMDTVVRELKVIVDRLQAMSPLY
;
A
#
# COMPACT_ATOMS: atom_id res chain seq x y z
N ASN A 1 1.64 21.21 -20.25
CA ASN A 1 1.22 22.51 -19.73
C ASN A 1 2.21 22.97 -18.65
N PRO A 2 2.94 24.09 -18.85
CA PRO A 2 3.96 24.57 -17.90
C PRO A 2 3.37 25.02 -16.55
N ASN A 3 2.09 25.29 -16.49
CA ASN A 3 1.38 25.73 -15.29
C ASN A 3 0.76 24.58 -14.48
N THR A 4 0.90 23.33 -14.94
CA THR A 4 0.36 22.17 -14.21
C THR A 4 1.19 21.92 -12.96
N LEU A 5 0.52 21.89 -11.81
CA LEU A 5 1.14 21.50 -10.54
C LEU A 5 1.21 19.97 -10.45
N PHE A 6 2.33 19.46 -9.97
CA PHE A 6 2.55 18.03 -9.76
C PHE A 6 2.48 17.69 -8.26
N HIS A 7 1.36 17.13 -7.85
CA HIS A 7 1.16 16.60 -6.49
C HIS A 7 1.34 15.08 -6.49
N VAL A 8 2.15 14.59 -5.58
CA VAL A 8 2.40 13.16 -5.38
C VAL A 8 1.81 12.72 -4.05
N ASP A 9 0.89 11.76 -4.07
CA ASP A 9 0.58 10.97 -2.89
C ASP A 9 1.71 9.96 -2.68
N ALA A 10 2.59 10.24 -1.72
CA ALA A 10 3.72 9.40 -1.38
C ALA A 10 3.50 8.56 -0.11
N VAL A 11 2.24 8.42 0.32
CA VAL A 11 1.89 7.69 1.56
C VAL A 11 2.45 6.28 1.57
N GLN A 12 2.43 5.58 0.44
CA GLN A 12 3.02 4.24 0.31
C GLN A 12 4.48 4.25 -0.16
N GLY A 13 4.93 5.36 -0.77
CA GLY A 13 6.27 5.48 -1.33
C GLY A 13 7.33 5.98 -0.35
N TYR A 14 6.94 6.78 0.64
CA TYR A 14 7.86 7.35 1.62
C TYR A 14 8.50 6.26 2.48
N GLY A 15 9.82 6.29 2.63
CA GLY A 15 10.58 5.24 3.32
C GLY A 15 10.74 3.93 2.52
N LYS A 16 10.06 3.80 1.36
CA LYS A 16 10.15 2.62 0.48
C LYS A 16 10.79 2.91 -0.87
N ALA A 17 10.83 4.17 -1.27
CA ALA A 17 11.49 4.62 -2.49
C ALA A 17 12.26 5.91 -2.20
N LYS A 18 13.36 6.15 -2.93
CA LYS A 18 14.12 7.38 -2.83
C LYS A 18 13.35 8.52 -3.49
N ILE A 19 12.83 9.45 -2.69
CA ILE A 19 12.07 10.60 -3.15
C ILE A 19 12.91 11.87 -2.97
N LEU A 20 13.16 12.58 -4.06
CA LEU A 20 13.93 13.83 -4.11
C LEU A 20 13.05 14.92 -4.75
N PRO A 21 12.20 15.62 -3.98
CA PRO A 21 11.16 16.49 -4.54
C PRO A 21 11.70 17.54 -5.52
N LYS A 22 12.80 18.19 -5.20
CA LYS A 22 13.42 19.20 -6.10
C LYS A 22 13.88 18.59 -7.42
N ARG A 23 14.57 17.42 -7.37
CA ARG A 23 15.09 16.73 -8.56
C ARG A 23 13.96 16.15 -9.42
N MET A 24 12.91 15.65 -8.76
CA MET A 24 11.75 15.06 -9.41
C MET A 24 10.72 16.12 -9.84
N LYS A 25 10.97 17.40 -9.58
CA LYS A 25 10.06 18.52 -9.89
C LYS A 25 8.68 18.35 -9.26
N ILE A 26 8.62 17.79 -8.06
CA ILE A 26 7.39 17.62 -7.29
C ILE A 26 7.04 18.96 -6.64
N ASP A 27 5.85 19.44 -6.86
CA ASP A 27 5.32 20.67 -6.30
C ASP A 27 4.71 20.46 -4.90
N MET A 28 4.00 19.37 -4.72
CA MET A 28 3.39 18.97 -3.44
C MET A 28 3.55 17.46 -3.23
N LEU A 29 3.68 17.05 -1.95
CA LEU A 29 3.83 15.65 -1.60
C LEU A 29 3.18 15.37 -0.26
N SER A 30 2.28 14.37 -0.24
CA SER A 30 1.59 13.93 0.97
C SER A 30 2.22 12.66 1.54
N VAL A 31 2.39 12.63 2.89
CA VAL A 31 2.90 11.49 3.64
C VAL A 31 2.05 11.26 4.88
N SER A 32 1.87 10.01 5.31
CA SER A 32 1.15 9.64 6.53
C SER A 32 2.05 8.87 7.50
N GLY A 33 2.05 9.28 8.78
CA GLY A 33 2.94 8.73 9.80
C GLY A 33 2.76 7.24 10.03
N HIS A 34 1.51 6.76 10.09
CA HIS A 34 1.22 5.35 10.37
C HIS A 34 1.69 4.37 9.27
N LYS A 35 2.05 4.85 8.09
CA LYS A 35 2.59 4.00 7.01
C LYS A 35 4.10 3.78 7.11
N ILE A 36 4.76 4.49 8.02
CA ILE A 36 6.18 4.33 8.34
C ILE A 36 6.39 3.97 9.82
N HIS A 37 5.44 3.25 10.42
CA HIS A 37 5.44 2.83 11.83
C HIS A 37 5.40 3.99 12.83
N GLY A 38 4.97 5.17 12.41
CA GLY A 38 4.71 6.34 13.26
C GLY A 38 3.27 6.36 13.81
N PRO A 39 2.92 7.37 14.63
CA PRO A 39 1.58 7.51 15.18
C PRO A 39 0.50 7.67 14.11
N LYS A 40 -0.72 7.19 14.42
CA LYS A 40 -1.93 7.53 13.64
C LYS A 40 -2.32 8.99 13.89
N GLY A 41 -3.06 9.59 12.96
CA GLY A 41 -3.58 10.95 13.09
C GLY A 41 -2.55 12.06 12.83
N ILE A 42 -1.38 11.73 12.31
CA ILE A 42 -0.35 12.70 11.90
C ILE A 42 0.13 12.40 10.47
N GLY A 43 0.36 13.45 9.71
CA GLY A 43 0.91 13.40 8.36
C GLY A 43 1.65 14.70 8.02
N VAL A 44 2.26 14.74 6.85
CA VAL A 44 3.00 15.90 6.34
C VAL A 44 2.56 16.20 4.92
N LEU A 45 2.37 17.48 4.63
CA LEU A 45 2.28 18.01 3.28
C LEU A 45 3.52 18.84 2.98
N TYR A 46 4.37 18.36 2.10
CA TYR A 46 5.41 19.18 1.49
C TYR A 46 4.79 20.07 0.42
N VAL A 47 5.13 21.36 0.43
CA VAL A 47 4.73 22.33 -0.59
C VAL A 47 5.96 23.10 -1.05
N ARG A 48 6.26 23.05 -2.34
CA ARG A 48 7.34 23.83 -2.94
C ARG A 48 7.10 25.33 -2.74
N LYS A 49 8.14 26.07 -2.38
CA LYS A 49 8.04 27.52 -2.21
C LYS A 49 7.48 28.18 -3.47
N GLY A 50 6.49 29.05 -3.28
CA GLY A 50 5.80 29.78 -4.36
C GLY A 50 4.58 29.06 -4.95
N VAL A 51 4.28 27.84 -4.54
CA VAL A 51 3.01 27.17 -4.88
C VAL A 51 1.89 27.76 -4.03
N PRO A 52 0.81 28.29 -4.65
CA PRO A 52 -0.35 28.78 -3.88
C PRO A 52 -1.05 27.61 -3.21
N LEU A 53 -1.40 27.79 -1.94
CA LEU A 53 -2.16 26.83 -1.16
C LEU A 53 -3.30 27.57 -0.44
N PHE A 54 -4.52 27.14 -0.69
CA PHE A 54 -5.69 27.63 0.05
C PHE A 54 -5.92 26.77 1.27
N ASN A 55 -6.27 27.40 2.40
CA ASN A 55 -6.54 26.69 3.64
C ASN A 55 -7.85 25.92 3.52
N LEU A 56 -7.85 24.66 3.91
CA LEU A 56 -9.07 23.86 4.05
C LEU A 56 -9.70 24.07 5.42
N ILE A 57 -8.86 24.27 6.46
CA ILE A 57 -9.29 24.50 7.83
C ILE A 57 -8.86 25.91 8.22
N GLU A 58 -9.85 26.78 8.36
CA GLU A 58 -9.67 28.17 8.72
C GLU A 58 -9.72 28.39 10.24
N GLY A 59 -9.11 29.46 10.73
CA GLY A 59 -9.08 29.83 12.15
C GLY A 59 -7.79 30.52 12.55
N GLY A 60 -7.09 29.99 13.56
CA GLY A 60 -5.84 30.55 14.07
C GLY A 60 -4.65 30.45 13.11
N ALA A 61 -3.56 31.10 13.45
CA ALA A 61 -2.37 31.24 12.60
C ALA A 61 -1.38 30.05 12.71
N GLN A 62 -1.80 28.90 13.25
CA GLN A 62 -0.97 27.71 13.34
C GLN A 62 -0.47 27.27 11.95
N GLU A 63 0.59 26.50 11.89
CA GLU A 63 1.23 26.06 10.65
C GLU A 63 1.50 27.23 9.68
N ARG A 64 1.91 28.39 10.24
CA ARG A 64 2.15 29.64 9.49
C ARG A 64 0.90 30.13 8.73
N GLY A 65 -0.26 30.00 9.36
CA GLY A 65 -1.56 30.36 8.79
C GLY A 65 -2.09 29.42 7.70
N ARG A 66 -1.52 28.22 7.55
CA ARG A 66 -1.93 27.28 6.50
C ARG A 66 -2.91 26.22 6.98
N ARG A 67 -2.94 25.94 8.27
CA ARG A 67 -3.83 24.97 8.87
C ARG A 67 -4.07 25.34 10.33
N ALA A 68 -5.26 25.79 10.62
CA ALA A 68 -5.64 26.21 11.96
C ALA A 68 -5.80 25.02 12.94
N GLY A 69 -5.73 25.30 14.22
CA GLY A 69 -5.85 24.34 15.31
C GLY A 69 -4.51 24.06 15.99
N THR A 70 -4.55 23.81 17.29
CA THR A 70 -3.37 23.53 18.11
C THR A 70 -2.57 22.36 17.54
N GLU A 71 -1.27 22.51 17.45
CA GLU A 71 -0.37 21.51 16.93
C GLU A 71 -0.37 20.24 17.79
N ASN A 72 -0.49 19.08 17.16
CA ASN A 72 -0.35 17.77 17.81
C ASN A 72 1.14 17.47 18.04
N VAL A 73 1.75 18.15 19.03
CA VAL A 73 3.19 18.03 19.29
C VAL A 73 3.65 16.59 19.52
N PRO A 74 2.97 15.75 20.33
CA PRO A 74 3.36 14.34 20.47
C PRO A 74 3.34 13.58 19.14
N GLY A 75 2.33 13.80 18.30
CA GLY A 75 2.24 13.20 16.98
C GLY A 75 3.35 13.67 16.04
N ILE A 76 3.67 14.97 16.06
CA ILE A 76 4.75 15.58 15.26
C ILE A 76 6.10 14.97 15.63
N VAL A 77 6.40 14.87 16.93
CA VAL A 77 7.65 14.27 17.44
C VAL A 77 7.73 12.78 17.04
N GLY A 78 6.65 12.03 17.26
CA GLY A 78 6.58 10.61 16.88
C GLY A 78 6.75 10.40 15.36
N PHE A 79 6.15 11.27 14.54
CA PHE A 79 6.36 11.25 13.09
C PHE A 79 7.83 11.53 12.74
N GLY A 80 8.45 12.52 13.37
CA GLY A 80 9.86 12.87 13.15
C GLY A 80 10.80 11.70 13.43
N VAL A 81 10.60 11.00 14.56
CA VAL A 81 11.37 9.79 14.90
C VAL A 81 11.15 8.67 13.86
N ALA A 82 9.91 8.40 13.50
CA ALA A 82 9.58 7.37 12.51
C ALA A 82 10.19 7.68 11.13
N ALA A 83 10.17 8.95 10.72
CA ALA A 83 10.78 9.40 9.48
C ALA A 83 12.31 9.21 9.48
N ASP A 84 12.98 9.60 10.57
CA ASP A 84 14.43 9.43 10.72
C ASP A 84 14.84 7.94 10.68
N LEU A 85 14.15 7.08 11.43
CA LEU A 85 14.38 5.63 11.43
C LEU A 85 14.13 5.00 10.07
N SER A 86 13.05 5.41 9.39
CA SER A 86 12.68 4.93 8.06
C SER A 86 13.75 5.28 7.03
N MET A 87 14.29 6.50 7.09
CA MET A 87 15.34 6.95 6.15
C MET A 87 16.68 6.30 6.44
N LYS A 88 17.06 6.14 7.71
CA LYS A 88 18.33 5.47 8.11
C LYS A 88 18.39 4.01 7.67
N ASN A 89 17.26 3.31 7.74
CA ASN A 89 17.18 1.87 7.45
C ASN A 89 16.65 1.59 6.03
N MET A 90 16.38 2.61 5.21
CA MET A 90 15.66 2.47 3.94
C MET A 90 16.30 1.42 3.01
N GLU A 91 17.61 1.47 2.79
CA GLU A 91 18.29 0.56 1.86
C GLU A 91 18.27 -0.89 2.36
N ALA A 92 18.50 -1.11 3.65
CA ALA A 92 18.44 -2.44 4.26
C ALA A 92 17.02 -3.02 4.22
N ASN A 93 16.01 -2.19 4.54
CA ASN A 93 14.62 -2.59 4.50
C ASN A 93 14.15 -2.88 3.07
N GLN A 94 14.51 -2.04 2.10
CA GLN A 94 14.21 -2.26 0.68
C GLN A 94 14.76 -3.60 0.19
N LYS A 95 16.02 -3.92 0.56
CA LYS A 95 16.65 -5.18 0.16
C LYS A 95 15.87 -6.37 0.73
N LYS A 96 15.65 -6.41 2.05
CA LYS A 96 14.94 -7.49 2.72
C LYS A 96 13.50 -7.64 2.21
N GLU A 97 12.75 -6.54 2.11
CA GLU A 97 11.38 -6.56 1.63
C GLU A 97 11.30 -7.03 0.17
N THR A 98 12.25 -6.63 -0.68
CA THR A 98 12.33 -7.09 -2.07
C THR A 98 12.57 -8.59 -2.16
N GLU A 99 13.51 -9.12 -1.37
CA GLU A 99 13.81 -10.55 -1.31
C GLU A 99 12.60 -11.37 -0.87
N LEU A 100 11.90 -10.94 0.18
CA LEU A 100 10.67 -11.58 0.67
C LEU A 100 9.52 -11.47 -0.35
N ARG A 101 9.35 -10.30 -0.96
CA ARG A 101 8.35 -10.05 -2.01
C ARG A 101 8.55 -10.99 -3.20
N ASP A 102 9.77 -11.05 -3.71
CA ASP A 102 10.07 -11.84 -4.92
C ASP A 102 9.97 -13.35 -4.62
N TYR A 103 10.35 -13.75 -3.41
CA TYR A 103 10.11 -15.10 -2.92
C TYR A 103 8.61 -15.44 -2.89
N LEU A 104 7.80 -14.60 -2.24
CA LEU A 104 6.35 -14.81 -2.14
C LEU A 104 5.67 -14.82 -3.52
N ILE A 105 6.07 -13.92 -4.42
CA ILE A 105 5.57 -13.90 -5.80
C ILE A 105 5.88 -15.23 -6.50
N GLY A 106 7.11 -15.71 -6.41
CA GLY A 106 7.51 -16.98 -7.02
C GLY A 106 6.73 -18.18 -6.45
N GLN A 107 6.51 -18.21 -5.13
CA GLN A 107 5.72 -19.25 -4.49
C GLN A 107 4.25 -19.22 -4.92
N ILE A 108 3.65 -18.03 -5.03
CA ILE A 108 2.26 -17.91 -5.51
C ILE A 108 2.16 -18.36 -6.96
N GLU A 109 3.05 -17.92 -7.85
CA GLU A 109 3.05 -18.33 -9.26
C GLU A 109 3.20 -19.85 -9.43
N ALA A 110 4.06 -20.47 -8.62
CA ALA A 110 4.29 -21.93 -8.68
C ALA A 110 3.09 -22.75 -8.17
N ASN A 111 2.36 -22.25 -7.17
CA ASN A 111 1.24 -22.99 -6.56
C ASN A 111 -0.12 -22.65 -7.18
N PHE A 112 -0.24 -21.52 -7.88
CA PHE A 112 -1.50 -21.03 -8.46
C PHE A 112 -1.31 -20.61 -9.93
N PRO A 113 -1.19 -21.56 -10.87
CA PRO A 113 -0.86 -21.28 -12.27
C PRO A 113 -1.92 -20.41 -12.99
N ASN A 114 -3.15 -20.40 -12.51
CA ASN A 114 -4.23 -19.58 -13.07
C ASN A 114 -4.36 -18.20 -12.39
N SER A 115 -3.53 -17.88 -11.39
CA SER A 115 -3.50 -16.57 -10.77
C SER A 115 -2.74 -15.56 -11.66
N LYS A 116 -2.99 -14.28 -11.43
CA LYS A 116 -2.34 -13.21 -12.19
C LYS A 116 -1.69 -12.22 -11.25
N LEU A 117 -0.37 -12.02 -11.39
CA LEU A 117 0.33 -10.92 -10.75
C LEU A 117 -0.14 -9.58 -11.34
N ASN A 118 -0.61 -8.68 -10.50
CA ASN A 118 -1.07 -7.36 -10.91
C ASN A 118 0.06 -6.34 -10.91
N GLY A 119 0.15 -5.57 -11.99
CA GLY A 119 1.20 -4.57 -12.21
C GLY A 119 2.54 -5.17 -12.68
N SER A 120 3.56 -4.33 -12.75
CA SER A 120 4.90 -4.73 -13.20
C SER A 120 5.58 -5.65 -12.17
N ARG A 121 6.30 -6.67 -12.64
CA ARG A 121 7.10 -7.54 -11.76
C ARG A 121 8.34 -6.83 -11.22
N SER A 122 9.00 -6.02 -12.01
CA SER A 122 10.25 -5.36 -11.68
C SER A 122 10.06 -3.93 -11.17
N ASN A 123 9.14 -3.17 -11.77
CA ASN A 123 8.90 -1.78 -11.40
C ASN A 123 7.74 -1.69 -10.40
N ARG A 124 8.00 -2.08 -9.14
CA ARG A 124 7.04 -2.03 -8.04
C ARG A 124 7.71 -1.69 -6.72
N LEU A 125 6.94 -1.27 -5.74
CA LEU A 125 7.43 -1.06 -4.37
C LEU A 125 7.99 -2.36 -3.78
N PRO A 126 9.01 -2.27 -2.92
CA PRO A 126 9.72 -3.44 -2.39
C PRO A 126 8.82 -4.36 -1.56
N ASN A 127 7.75 -3.84 -1.00
CA ASN A 127 6.88 -4.53 -0.05
C ASN A 127 5.49 -4.91 -0.58
N ASN A 128 5.22 -4.72 -1.87
CA ASN A 128 3.88 -4.92 -2.43
C ASN A 128 3.78 -6.19 -3.27
N VAL A 129 2.89 -7.08 -2.88
CA VAL A 129 2.46 -8.25 -3.65
C VAL A 129 0.96 -8.11 -3.89
N ASN A 130 0.53 -8.19 -5.15
CA ASN A 130 -0.88 -8.10 -5.50
C ASN A 130 -1.18 -9.14 -6.59
N PHE A 131 -2.08 -10.07 -6.28
CA PHE A 131 -2.52 -11.12 -7.18
C PHE A 131 -4.02 -11.09 -7.36
N SER A 132 -4.49 -11.57 -8.48
CA SER A 132 -5.90 -11.91 -8.72
C SER A 132 -6.04 -13.40 -8.95
N PHE A 133 -7.03 -14.00 -8.31
CA PHE A 133 -7.37 -15.42 -8.41
C PHE A 133 -8.71 -15.54 -9.13
N PRO A 134 -8.84 -16.41 -10.15
CA PRO A 134 -10.09 -16.56 -10.88
C PRO A 134 -11.13 -17.30 -10.02
N PHE A 135 -12.42 -17.01 -10.27
CA PHE A 135 -13.57 -17.71 -9.73
C PHE A 135 -13.74 -17.66 -8.21
N ILE A 136 -13.11 -16.67 -7.56
CA ILE A 136 -13.28 -16.44 -6.12
C ILE A 136 -13.62 -14.98 -5.85
N GLU A 137 -14.15 -14.72 -4.69
CA GLU A 137 -14.45 -13.40 -4.18
C GLU A 137 -13.40 -12.97 -3.16
N GLY A 138 -12.83 -11.77 -3.34
CA GLY A 138 -11.75 -11.25 -2.51
C GLY A 138 -12.14 -11.10 -1.04
N GLU A 139 -13.38 -10.72 -0.72
CA GLU A 139 -13.85 -10.59 0.66
C GLU A 139 -13.86 -11.92 1.39
N SER A 140 -14.40 -12.98 0.76
CA SER A 140 -14.39 -14.33 1.32
C SER A 140 -12.96 -14.82 1.56
N LEU A 141 -12.04 -14.51 0.63
CA LEU A 141 -10.62 -14.83 0.78
C LEU A 141 -10.00 -14.09 1.99
N LEU A 142 -10.31 -12.81 2.18
CA LEU A 142 -9.81 -12.02 3.31
C LEU A 142 -10.33 -12.55 4.65
N ILE A 143 -11.63 -12.86 4.76
CA ILE A 143 -12.23 -13.41 5.98
C ILE A 143 -11.55 -14.73 6.37
N MET A 144 -11.34 -15.62 5.39
CA MET A 144 -10.70 -16.91 5.67
C MET A 144 -9.22 -16.78 6.04
N LEU A 145 -8.49 -15.80 5.47
CA LEU A 145 -7.12 -15.50 5.88
C LEU A 145 -7.07 -14.91 7.28
N ASP A 146 -7.98 -14.00 7.63
CA ASP A 146 -8.10 -13.42 8.96
C ASP A 146 -8.34 -14.47 10.05
N MET A 147 -9.20 -15.47 9.78
CA MET A 147 -9.41 -16.63 10.66
C MET A 147 -8.14 -17.47 10.89
N LYS A 148 -7.12 -17.29 10.04
CA LYS A 148 -5.79 -17.91 10.17
C LYS A 148 -4.74 -16.97 10.76
N GLY A 149 -5.15 -15.77 11.21
CA GLY A 149 -4.24 -14.76 11.75
C GLY A 149 -3.41 -14.04 10.68
N ILE A 150 -3.82 -14.12 9.41
CA ILE A 150 -3.14 -13.49 8.28
C ILE A 150 -3.91 -12.24 7.85
N CYS A 151 -3.34 -11.07 8.14
CA CYS A 151 -3.89 -9.78 7.72
C CYS A 151 -3.55 -9.50 6.25
N ALA A 152 -4.56 -9.26 5.44
CA ALA A 152 -4.42 -8.94 4.02
C ALA A 152 -5.46 -7.88 3.61
N SER A 153 -5.47 -7.50 2.33
CA SER A 153 -6.45 -6.56 1.80
C SER A 153 -6.82 -6.94 0.37
N SER A 154 -8.05 -6.70 -0.02
CA SER A 154 -8.44 -6.67 -1.43
C SER A 154 -8.27 -5.26 -1.98
N GLY A 155 -8.04 -5.07 -3.26
CA GLY A 155 -8.05 -3.78 -3.94
C GLY A 155 -7.63 -2.56 -3.09
N SER A 156 -8.57 -1.68 -2.80
CA SER A 156 -8.38 -0.53 -1.91
C SER A 156 -8.85 -0.84 -0.48
N ALA A 157 -7.94 -0.75 0.48
CA ALA A 157 -8.27 -0.94 1.90
C ALA A 157 -9.23 0.14 2.46
N CYS A 158 -9.33 1.29 1.78
CA CYS A 158 -10.17 2.42 2.22
C CYS A 158 -11.62 2.30 1.72
N THR A 159 -11.89 1.43 0.76
CA THR A 159 -13.22 1.19 0.18
C THR A 159 -13.75 -0.21 0.48
N SER A 160 -13.33 -0.79 1.61
CA SER A 160 -13.70 -2.14 2.05
C SER A 160 -15.20 -2.37 2.33
N GLY A 161 -16.08 -1.49 1.89
CA GLY A 161 -17.54 -1.65 1.92
C GLY A 161 -18.18 -1.61 0.53
N SER A 162 -17.38 -1.51 -0.55
CA SER A 162 -17.89 -1.55 -1.93
C SER A 162 -17.77 -2.96 -2.49
N LEU A 163 -18.89 -3.48 -2.99
CA LEU A 163 -18.91 -4.73 -3.76
C LEU A 163 -18.22 -4.61 -5.12
N ASP A 164 -17.85 -3.38 -5.53
CA ASP A 164 -17.19 -3.14 -6.80
C ASP A 164 -15.69 -3.46 -6.74
N PRO A 165 -15.11 -4.06 -7.78
CA PRO A 165 -13.70 -4.31 -7.87
C PRO A 165 -12.90 -3.01 -7.95
N SER A 166 -11.63 -3.04 -7.58
CA SER A 166 -10.74 -1.87 -7.63
C SER A 166 -10.72 -1.23 -9.02
N HIS A 167 -11.11 0.05 -9.10
CA HIS A 167 -11.02 0.84 -10.33
C HIS A 167 -9.58 0.89 -10.90
N VAL A 168 -8.57 0.79 -10.04
CA VAL A 168 -7.15 0.72 -10.45
C VAL A 168 -6.88 -0.57 -11.21
N LEU A 169 -7.38 -1.72 -10.72
CA LEU A 169 -7.21 -3.01 -11.38
C LEU A 169 -7.92 -3.04 -12.74
N LEU A 170 -9.12 -2.46 -12.81
CA LEU A 170 -9.85 -2.30 -14.07
C LEU A 170 -9.08 -1.39 -15.05
N ALA A 171 -8.54 -0.27 -14.56
CA ALA A 171 -7.78 0.68 -15.39
C ALA A 171 -6.47 0.08 -15.96
N ILE A 172 -5.86 -0.87 -15.28
CA ILE A 172 -4.68 -1.61 -15.80
C ILE A 172 -5.07 -2.83 -16.66
N GLY A 173 -6.35 -2.98 -17.01
CA GLY A 173 -6.84 -3.94 -18.00
C GLY A 173 -7.26 -5.30 -17.43
N LEU A 174 -7.52 -5.42 -16.12
CA LEU A 174 -8.15 -6.62 -15.59
C LEU A 174 -9.64 -6.64 -15.96
N ARG A 175 -10.12 -7.83 -16.32
CA ARG A 175 -11.57 -8.04 -16.43
C ARG A 175 -12.19 -8.01 -15.04
N HIS A 176 -13.47 -7.65 -14.98
CA HIS A 176 -14.23 -7.47 -13.73
C HIS A 176 -14.15 -8.70 -12.81
N GLU A 177 -14.37 -9.91 -13.38
CA GLU A 177 -14.34 -11.16 -12.63
C GLU A 177 -12.97 -11.44 -11.99
N MET A 178 -11.88 -11.14 -12.71
CA MET A 178 -10.53 -11.29 -12.18
C MET A 178 -10.18 -10.24 -11.12
N ALA A 179 -10.70 -9.03 -11.27
CA ALA A 179 -10.44 -7.95 -10.32
C ALA A 179 -11.16 -8.18 -8.97
N HIS A 180 -12.30 -8.88 -8.97
CA HIS A 180 -13.00 -9.30 -7.74
C HIS A 180 -12.17 -10.25 -6.88
N GLY A 181 -11.46 -11.20 -7.47
CA GLY A 181 -10.59 -12.14 -6.76
C GLY A 181 -9.23 -11.58 -6.38
N SER A 182 -9.11 -10.26 -6.22
CA SER A 182 -7.82 -9.63 -5.92
C SER A 182 -7.43 -9.74 -4.44
N LEU A 183 -6.15 -10.03 -4.21
CA LEU A 183 -5.51 -10.08 -2.90
C LEU A 183 -4.26 -9.21 -2.90
N ARG A 184 -4.16 -8.29 -1.96
CA ARG A 184 -2.96 -7.50 -1.71
C ARG A 184 -2.32 -7.91 -0.38
N LEU A 185 -1.09 -8.36 -0.46
CA LEU A 185 -0.22 -8.65 0.66
C LEU A 185 0.85 -7.57 0.73
N THR A 186 0.95 -6.88 1.86
CA THR A 186 1.91 -5.80 2.08
C THR A 186 2.88 -6.21 3.18
N LEU A 187 4.15 -6.28 2.84
CA LEU A 187 5.21 -6.77 3.71
C LEU A 187 5.86 -5.62 4.49
N SER A 188 6.57 -5.97 5.54
CA SER A 188 7.48 -5.09 6.27
C SER A 188 8.84 -5.78 6.48
N HIS A 189 9.81 -5.01 6.94
CA HIS A 189 11.13 -5.53 7.30
C HIS A 189 11.10 -6.49 8.51
N GLU A 190 9.98 -6.55 9.25
CA GLU A 190 9.79 -7.48 10.38
C GLU A 190 9.36 -8.87 9.92
N ASN A 191 8.78 -9.01 8.73
CA ASN A 191 8.34 -10.29 8.22
C ASN A 191 9.51 -11.27 7.97
N THR A 192 9.19 -12.56 7.99
CA THR A 192 10.13 -13.66 7.77
C THR A 192 9.74 -14.53 6.59
N LYS A 193 10.66 -15.37 6.14
CA LYS A 193 10.40 -16.31 5.05
C LYS A 193 9.40 -17.40 5.46
N GLU A 194 9.47 -17.85 6.72
CA GLU A 194 8.55 -18.84 7.30
C GLU A 194 7.12 -18.34 7.35
N GLU A 195 6.93 -17.02 7.56
CA GLU A 195 5.61 -16.41 7.45
C GLU A 195 5.10 -16.44 6.00
N MET A 196 5.98 -16.18 5.01
CA MET A 196 5.60 -16.30 3.59
C MET A 196 5.19 -17.73 3.23
N ASP A 197 5.91 -18.74 3.70
CA ASP A 197 5.56 -20.15 3.51
C ASP A 197 4.21 -20.48 4.16
N THR A 198 3.94 -19.92 5.33
CA THR A 198 2.65 -20.06 6.01
C THR A 198 1.52 -19.44 5.19
N VAL A 199 1.73 -18.21 4.68
CA VAL A 199 0.73 -17.54 3.82
C VAL A 199 0.42 -18.40 2.59
N VAL A 200 1.42 -18.93 1.90
CA VAL A 200 1.20 -19.75 0.69
C VAL A 200 0.45 -21.03 1.00
N ARG A 201 0.81 -21.72 2.10
CA ARG A 201 0.14 -22.94 2.55
C ARG A 201 -1.34 -22.69 2.85
N GLU A 202 -1.65 -21.70 3.68
CA GLU A 202 -3.03 -21.39 4.03
C GLU A 202 -3.82 -20.89 2.82
N LEU A 203 -3.20 -20.05 1.98
CA LEU A 203 -3.80 -19.54 0.76
C LEU A 203 -4.23 -20.69 -0.18
N LYS A 204 -3.39 -21.75 -0.29
CA LYS A 204 -3.73 -22.90 -1.12
C LYS A 204 -5.01 -23.60 -0.66
N VAL A 205 -5.12 -23.87 0.63
CA VAL A 205 -6.31 -24.51 1.20
C VAL A 205 -7.56 -23.63 1.00
N ILE A 206 -7.40 -22.31 1.17
CA ILE A 206 -8.51 -21.37 1.05
C ILE A 206 -8.98 -21.24 -0.39
N VAL A 207 -8.04 -21.04 -1.34
CA VAL A 207 -8.37 -20.88 -2.76
C VAL A 207 -9.02 -22.14 -3.31
N ASP A 208 -8.46 -23.33 -3.04
CA ASP A 208 -9.03 -24.62 -3.47
C ASP A 208 -10.48 -24.78 -2.95
N ARG A 209 -10.73 -24.41 -1.69
CA ARG A 209 -12.08 -24.46 -1.10
C ARG A 209 -13.05 -23.46 -1.75
N LEU A 210 -12.64 -22.22 -1.93
CA LEU A 210 -13.50 -21.18 -2.52
C LEU A 210 -13.81 -21.49 -3.99
N GLN A 211 -12.85 -21.98 -4.75
CA GLN A 211 -13.08 -22.41 -6.12
C GLN A 211 -14.06 -23.58 -6.20
N ALA A 212 -13.92 -24.60 -5.34
CA ALA A 212 -14.84 -25.72 -5.28
C ALA A 212 -16.29 -25.34 -4.93
N MET A 213 -16.50 -24.19 -4.28
CA MET A 213 -17.81 -23.63 -3.96
C MET A 213 -18.34 -22.69 -5.02
N SER A 214 -17.51 -22.29 -5.98
CA SER A 214 -17.87 -21.32 -7.02
C SER A 214 -18.72 -21.97 -8.12
N PRO A 215 -19.87 -21.40 -8.48
CA PRO A 215 -20.67 -21.90 -9.58
C PRO A 215 -20.03 -21.64 -10.96
N LEU A 216 -18.92 -20.91 -10.99
CA LEU A 216 -18.22 -20.52 -12.22
C LEU A 216 -16.95 -21.35 -12.48
N TYR A 217 -16.62 -22.26 -11.57
CA TYR A 217 -15.41 -23.11 -11.67
C TYR A 217 -15.68 -24.42 -12.42
#